data_c2e65d381b08a0d97bc5d86f3852bdd4
#
_entry.id   c2e65d381b08a0d97bc5d86f3852bdd4
#
_cell.length_a   1.000
_cell.length_b   1.000
_cell.length_c   1.000
_cell.angle_alpha   90.00
_cell.angle_beta   90.00
_cell.angle_gamma   90.00
#
_symmetry.space_group_name_H-M   'P 1'
#
loop_
_entity.id
_entity.type
_entity.pdbx_description
1 polymer ?
#
loop_
_entity_poly.entity_id
_entity_poly.type
_entity_poly.pdbx_seq_one_letter_code
_entity_poly.pdbx_strand_id
1 'polypeptide(L)'
;MARPSGPCTPNGRTSTRVDYSSLHLPDLDDRHVLAAAIRARAQIIVTFNLRDFPTDVLSQWDVEAKHPDDFLVDQFHLDAISVHKAVQAVADSWQSPPGTVDDVLDRLDLAGLPRPCRTPSDRGRPTQVRTAAPMA
;
A
#
# COMPACT_ATOMS: atom_id res chain seq x y z
N MET A 1 1.13 55.32 21.92
CA MET A 1 1.72 54.00 22.20
C MET A 1 1.60 53.15 20.94
N ALA A 2 2.65 53.02 20.19
CA ALA A 2 2.69 52.20 18.98
C ALA A 2 2.86 50.73 19.39
N ARG A 3 1.92 49.86 18.98
CA ARG A 3 2.12 48.43 19.06
C ARG A 3 3.20 48.04 18.06
N PRO A 4 4.19 47.24 18.42
CA PRO A 4 5.10 46.69 17.44
C PRO A 4 4.30 45.68 16.56
N SER A 5 4.23 46.02 15.30
CA SER A 5 3.78 45.07 14.28
C SER A 5 4.78 43.92 14.27
N GLY A 6 4.40 42.80 14.89
CA GLY A 6 5.16 41.57 14.74
C GLY A 6 5.14 41.15 13.26
N PRO A 7 6.23 40.62 12.73
CA PRO A 7 6.24 40.17 11.34
C PRO A 7 5.23 39.06 11.19
N CYS A 8 4.29 39.27 10.25
CA CYS A 8 3.48 38.18 9.71
C CYS A 8 4.46 37.12 9.21
N THR A 9 4.59 36.04 9.94
CA THR A 9 5.25 34.85 9.46
C THR A 9 4.37 34.26 8.36
N PRO A 10 4.79 34.33 7.10
CA PRO A 10 4.07 33.61 6.07
C PRO A 10 4.25 32.11 6.37
N ASN A 11 3.13 31.43 6.58
CA ASN A 11 2.96 30.01 6.59
C ASN A 11 4.26 29.21 6.78
N GLY A 12 4.51 28.81 8.02
CA GLY A 12 5.58 27.88 8.33
C GLY A 12 5.35 26.53 7.69
N ARG A 13 5.55 26.45 6.38
CA ARG A 13 6.00 25.22 5.78
C ARG A 13 7.43 25.05 6.24
N THR A 14 7.59 24.49 7.40
CA THR A 14 8.85 23.88 7.79
C THR A 14 9.08 22.81 6.73
N SER A 15 9.81 23.17 5.69
CA SER A 15 10.40 22.21 4.77
C SER A 15 11.38 21.42 5.62
N THR A 16 10.92 20.38 6.27
CA THR A 16 11.77 19.43 6.95
C THR A 16 12.61 18.81 5.84
N ARG A 17 13.81 19.34 5.65
CA ARG A 17 14.80 18.72 4.79
C ARG A 17 15.17 17.43 5.50
N VAL A 18 14.62 16.34 4.99
CA VAL A 18 15.06 15.00 5.42
C VAL A 18 16.48 14.84 4.90
N ASP A 19 17.41 14.67 5.82
CA ASP A 19 18.79 14.42 5.46
C ASP A 19 18.92 12.96 5.04
N TYR A 20 19.09 12.74 3.72
CA TYR A 20 19.23 11.40 3.16
C TYR A 20 20.40 10.60 3.73
N SER A 21 21.42 11.28 4.25
CA SER A 21 22.58 10.63 4.86
C SER A 21 22.26 9.96 6.19
N SER A 22 21.20 10.39 6.87
CA SER A 22 20.72 9.79 8.13
C SER A 22 19.80 8.58 7.92
N LEU A 23 19.36 8.34 6.69
CA LEU A 23 18.48 7.21 6.35
C LEU A 23 19.31 5.98 6.01
N HIS A 24 19.43 5.06 6.96
CA HIS A 24 20.18 3.82 6.81
C HIS A 24 19.27 2.68 6.32
N LEU A 25 19.01 2.63 5.01
CA LEU A 25 18.33 1.52 4.37
C LEU A 25 19.32 0.56 3.73
N PRO A 26 18.98 -0.74 3.60
CA PRO A 26 19.79 -1.73 2.89
C PRO A 26 20.05 -1.34 1.43
N ASP A 27 19.02 -0.84 0.74
CA ASP A 27 19.15 -0.23 -0.58
C ASP A 27 19.17 1.30 -0.46
N LEU A 28 20.23 1.90 -0.99
CA LEU A 28 20.41 3.34 -0.96
C LEU A 28 19.45 4.06 -1.92
N ASP A 29 19.01 3.37 -2.95
CA ASP A 29 18.09 3.91 -3.94
C ASP A 29 16.67 4.08 -3.36
N ASP A 30 16.31 3.30 -2.35
CA ASP A 30 15.00 3.40 -1.68
C ASP A 30 14.88 4.53 -0.65
N ARG A 31 15.98 5.22 -0.35
CA ARG A 31 15.98 6.36 0.58
C ARG A 31 14.97 7.45 0.20
N HIS A 32 14.76 7.66 -1.08
CA HIS A 32 13.80 8.66 -1.56
C HIS A 32 12.35 8.31 -1.19
N VAL A 33 12.01 7.02 -1.12
CA VAL A 33 10.68 6.54 -0.72
C VAL A 33 10.44 6.85 0.76
N LEU A 34 11.40 6.49 1.62
CA LEU A 34 11.31 6.78 3.04
C LEU A 34 11.29 8.29 3.31
N ALA A 35 12.13 9.06 2.62
CA ALA A 35 12.14 10.52 2.72
C ALA A 35 10.80 11.14 2.30
N ALA A 36 10.16 10.60 1.25
CA ALA A 36 8.84 11.03 0.83
C ALA A 36 7.78 10.70 1.89
N ALA A 37 7.83 9.50 2.48
CA ALA A 37 6.92 9.09 3.55
C ALA A 37 7.03 10.03 4.78
N ILE A 38 8.26 10.32 5.22
CA ILE A 38 8.52 11.23 6.34
C ILE A 38 7.97 12.64 6.03
N ARG A 39 8.23 13.16 4.83
CA ARG A 39 7.75 14.50 4.42
C ARG A 39 6.23 14.55 4.33
N ALA A 40 5.60 13.50 3.86
CA ALA A 40 4.15 13.37 3.76
C ALA A 40 3.49 13.04 5.10
N ARG A 41 4.28 12.73 6.14
CA ARG A 41 3.80 12.18 7.42
C ARG A 41 2.96 10.92 7.20
N ALA A 42 3.37 10.11 6.23
CA ALA A 42 2.75 8.82 5.98
C ALA A 42 3.15 7.83 7.08
N GLN A 43 2.19 7.08 7.58
CA GLN A 43 2.42 6.07 8.61
C GLN A 43 2.71 4.69 8.00
N ILE A 44 2.40 4.51 6.72
CA ILE A 44 2.53 3.23 6.03
C ILE A 44 3.21 3.44 4.67
N ILE A 45 4.19 2.59 4.38
CA ILE A 45 4.75 2.38 3.04
C ILE A 45 4.22 1.03 2.54
N VAL A 46 3.48 1.05 1.42
CA VAL A 46 2.99 -0.17 0.80
C VAL A 46 3.99 -0.62 -0.26
N THR A 47 4.58 -1.78 -0.07
CA THR A 47 5.63 -2.30 -0.96
C THR A 47 5.63 -3.84 -1.02
N PHE A 48 5.95 -4.40 -2.18
CA PHE A 48 6.21 -5.84 -2.32
C PHE A 48 7.56 -6.25 -1.72
N ASN A 49 8.50 -5.31 -1.64
CA ASN A 49 9.87 -5.57 -1.19
C ASN A 49 10.08 -5.08 0.25
N LEU A 50 9.58 -5.86 1.20
CA LEU A 50 9.71 -5.54 2.63
C LEU A 50 11.17 -5.63 3.13
N ARG A 51 12.05 -6.32 2.41
CA ARG A 51 13.46 -6.49 2.82
C ARG A 51 14.23 -5.17 2.82
N ASP A 52 13.89 -4.27 1.91
CA ASP A 52 14.58 -3.00 1.76
C ASP A 52 14.08 -1.94 2.77
N PHE A 53 13.00 -2.29 3.49
CA PHE A 53 12.38 -1.44 4.50
C PHE A 53 12.33 -2.13 5.87
N PRO A 54 13.47 -2.34 6.54
CA PRO A 54 13.51 -3.03 7.83
C PRO A 54 12.82 -2.22 8.93
N THR A 55 12.05 -2.91 9.76
CA THR A 55 11.20 -2.33 10.79
C THR A 55 11.98 -1.50 11.83
N ASP A 56 13.20 -1.92 12.16
CA ASP A 56 14.07 -1.20 13.10
C ASP A 56 14.47 0.19 12.61
N VAL A 57 14.63 0.37 11.30
CA VAL A 57 14.89 1.68 10.68
C VAL A 57 13.63 2.50 10.60
N LEU A 58 12.52 1.90 10.16
CA LEU A 58 11.25 2.60 9.94
C LEU A 58 10.61 3.08 11.25
N SER A 59 10.74 2.30 12.33
CA SER A 59 10.17 2.64 13.64
C SER A 59 10.70 3.94 14.22
N GLN A 60 11.92 4.35 13.85
CA GLN A 60 12.50 5.64 14.26
C GLN A 60 11.73 6.84 13.68
N TRP A 61 10.93 6.60 12.63
CA TRP A 61 10.17 7.62 11.91
C TRP A 61 8.66 7.43 12.04
N ASP A 62 8.22 6.53 12.89
CA ASP A 62 6.80 6.15 13.05
C ASP A 62 6.16 5.69 11.73
N VAL A 63 6.94 4.98 10.90
CA VAL A 63 6.52 4.43 9.62
C VAL A 63 6.55 2.91 9.68
N GLU A 64 5.57 2.26 9.07
CA GLU A 64 5.50 0.80 8.92
C GLU A 64 5.53 0.43 7.44
N ALA A 65 6.26 -0.62 7.07
CA ALA A 65 6.17 -1.20 5.73
C ALA A 65 5.18 -2.36 5.73
N LYS A 66 4.23 -2.34 4.81
CA LYS A 66 3.23 -3.39 4.62
C LYS A 66 3.24 -3.94 3.22
N HIS A 67 3.05 -5.24 3.11
CA HIS A 67 2.75 -5.86 1.82
C HIS A 67 1.40 -5.35 1.30
N PRO A 68 1.24 -5.12 -0.02
CA PRO A 68 -0.03 -4.64 -0.59
C PRO A 68 -1.24 -5.51 -0.23
N ASP A 69 -1.05 -6.82 -0.12
CA ASP A 69 -2.09 -7.75 0.31
C ASP A 69 -2.57 -7.49 1.74
N ASP A 70 -1.63 -7.40 2.67
CA ASP A 70 -1.94 -7.12 4.07
C ASP A 70 -2.62 -5.75 4.22
N PHE A 71 -2.16 -4.76 3.46
CA PHE A 71 -2.77 -3.44 3.43
C PHE A 71 -4.23 -3.48 2.93
N LEU A 72 -4.51 -4.22 1.84
CA LEU A 72 -5.87 -4.36 1.31
C LEU A 72 -6.78 -5.11 2.27
N VAL A 73 -6.27 -6.15 2.93
CA VAL A 73 -7.02 -6.89 3.96
C VAL A 73 -7.39 -5.96 5.12
N ASP A 74 -6.46 -5.14 5.60
CA ASP A 74 -6.74 -4.16 6.64
C ASP A 74 -7.81 -3.15 6.20
N GLN A 75 -7.72 -2.63 4.97
CA GLN A 75 -8.73 -1.71 4.42
C GLN A 75 -10.11 -2.38 4.33
N PHE A 76 -10.15 -3.66 3.91
CA PHE A 76 -11.39 -4.43 3.85
C PHE A 76 -12.01 -4.61 5.24
N HIS A 77 -11.20 -4.85 6.27
CA HIS A 77 -11.69 -4.96 7.65
C HIS A 77 -12.20 -3.62 8.20
N LEU A 78 -11.62 -2.50 7.75
CA LEU A 78 -12.06 -1.17 8.16
C LEU A 78 -13.38 -0.76 7.49
N ASP A 79 -13.49 -0.94 6.18
CA ASP A 79 -14.68 -0.60 5.40
C ASP A 79 -14.77 -1.44 4.11
N ALA A 80 -15.37 -2.62 4.25
CA ALA A 80 -15.58 -3.53 3.13
C ALA A 80 -16.42 -2.92 2.00
N ILE A 81 -17.36 -2.04 2.33
CA ILE A 81 -18.26 -1.41 1.34
C ILE A 81 -17.45 -0.44 0.45
N SER A 82 -16.60 0.37 1.06
CA SER A 82 -15.75 1.32 0.30
C SER A 82 -14.72 0.59 -0.57
N VAL A 83 -14.13 -0.49 -0.07
CA VAL A 83 -13.21 -1.32 -0.87
C VAL A 83 -13.95 -1.96 -2.04
N HIS A 84 -15.15 -2.52 -1.81
CA HIS A 84 -15.96 -3.10 -2.89
C HIS A 84 -16.31 -2.07 -3.97
N LYS A 85 -16.74 -0.87 -3.56
CA LYS A 85 -17.02 0.23 -4.50
C LYS A 85 -15.80 0.64 -5.31
N ALA A 86 -14.63 0.67 -4.69
CA ALA A 86 -13.38 1.00 -5.37
C ALA A 86 -13.03 -0.06 -6.44
N VAL A 87 -13.16 -1.34 -6.11
CA VAL A 87 -12.96 -2.45 -7.06
C VAL A 87 -13.99 -2.40 -8.19
N GLN A 88 -15.25 -2.12 -7.88
CA GLN A 88 -16.30 -1.95 -8.88
C GLN A 88 -15.98 -0.79 -9.83
N ALA A 89 -15.52 0.35 -9.31
CA ALA A 89 -15.14 1.49 -10.13
C ALA A 89 -13.97 1.17 -11.08
N VAL A 90 -13.03 0.32 -10.66
CA VAL A 90 -11.96 -0.18 -11.53
C VAL A 90 -12.55 -1.06 -12.63
N ALA A 91 -13.44 -2.00 -12.30
CA ALA A 91 -14.09 -2.87 -13.28
C ALA A 91 -14.88 -2.04 -14.32
N ASP A 92 -15.62 -1.04 -13.87
CA ASP A 92 -16.43 -0.15 -14.71
C ASP A 92 -15.56 0.73 -15.64
N SER A 93 -14.31 0.98 -15.26
CA SER A 93 -13.35 1.74 -16.09
C SER A 93 -12.86 0.96 -17.31
N TRP A 94 -13.02 -0.37 -17.32
CA TRP A 94 -12.60 -1.21 -18.44
C TRP A 94 -13.65 -1.19 -19.54
N GLN A 95 -13.25 -0.69 -20.71
CA GLN A 95 -14.18 -0.49 -21.83
C GLN A 95 -14.17 -1.61 -22.86
N SER A 96 -13.06 -2.36 -22.97
CA SER A 96 -12.93 -3.41 -23.97
C SER A 96 -11.97 -4.52 -23.55
N PRO A 97 -12.45 -5.67 -23.15
CA PRO A 97 -13.84 -6.01 -22.87
C PRO A 97 -14.34 -5.37 -21.56
N PRO A 98 -15.67 -5.21 -21.39
CA PRO A 98 -16.19 -4.72 -20.11
C PRO A 98 -15.79 -5.69 -18.99
N GLY A 99 -15.24 -5.14 -17.90
CA GLY A 99 -14.75 -5.92 -16.77
C GLY A 99 -15.82 -6.15 -15.72
N THR A 100 -15.69 -7.24 -14.99
CA THR A 100 -16.46 -7.50 -13.78
C THR A 100 -15.57 -7.37 -12.56
N VAL A 101 -16.15 -7.31 -11.36
CA VAL A 101 -15.40 -7.33 -10.10
C VAL A 101 -14.53 -8.58 -10.01
N ASP A 102 -15.03 -9.73 -10.46
CA ASP A 102 -14.27 -10.99 -10.46
C ASP A 102 -13.04 -10.91 -11.37
N ASP A 103 -13.15 -10.28 -12.53
CA ASP A 103 -12.00 -10.08 -13.45
C ASP A 103 -10.92 -9.22 -12.82
N VAL A 104 -11.30 -8.19 -12.07
CA VAL A 104 -10.36 -7.34 -11.33
C VAL A 104 -9.65 -8.14 -10.24
N LEU A 105 -10.42 -8.92 -9.48
CA LEU A 105 -9.88 -9.77 -8.41
C LEU A 105 -8.93 -10.83 -8.96
N ASP A 106 -9.26 -11.46 -10.09
CA ASP A 106 -8.40 -12.45 -10.76
C ASP A 106 -7.08 -11.83 -11.23
N ARG A 107 -7.11 -10.60 -11.74
CA ARG A 107 -5.89 -9.89 -12.12
C ARG A 107 -5.04 -9.50 -10.92
N LEU A 108 -5.66 -9.13 -9.81
CA LEU A 108 -4.94 -8.86 -8.56
C LEU A 108 -4.26 -10.14 -8.03
N ASP A 109 -4.96 -11.27 -8.10
CA ASP A 109 -4.41 -12.59 -7.74
C ASP A 109 -3.18 -12.94 -8.60
N LEU A 110 -3.26 -12.72 -9.91
CA LEU A 110 -2.14 -12.93 -10.84
C LEU A 110 -0.98 -11.96 -10.58
N ALA A 111 -1.26 -10.76 -10.07
CA ALA A 111 -0.24 -9.78 -9.69
C ALA A 111 0.40 -10.08 -8.32
N GLY A 112 0.03 -11.18 -7.66
CA GLY A 112 0.55 -11.57 -6.34
C GLY A 112 -0.19 -10.94 -5.16
N LEU A 113 -1.38 -10.39 -5.40
CA LEU A 113 -2.28 -9.90 -4.38
C LEU A 113 -3.42 -10.93 -4.20
N PRO A 114 -3.33 -11.84 -3.22
CA PRO A 114 -4.39 -12.80 -3.00
C PRO A 114 -5.71 -12.10 -2.65
N ARG A 115 -6.81 -12.73 -3.03
CA ARG A 115 -8.16 -12.20 -2.82
C ARG A 115 -8.37 -11.85 -1.34
N PRO A 116 -8.87 -10.65 -1.00
CA PRO A 116 -9.08 -10.23 0.39
C PRO A 116 -10.09 -11.08 1.18
N CYS A 117 -10.77 -12.02 0.51
CA CYS A 117 -11.69 -12.97 1.13
C CYS A 117 -11.02 -14.32 1.50
N ARG A 118 -9.73 -14.52 1.23
CA ARG A 118 -9.02 -15.73 1.66
C ARG A 118 -8.69 -15.61 3.14
N THR A 119 -9.32 -16.43 3.94
CA THR A 119 -8.95 -16.59 5.36
C THR A 119 -7.52 -17.13 5.48
N PRO A 120 -6.78 -16.79 6.55
CA PRO A 120 -5.40 -17.26 6.76
C PRO A 120 -5.21 -18.78 6.67
N SER A 121 -6.28 -19.54 6.85
CA SER A 121 -6.28 -21.01 6.77
C SER A 121 -6.14 -21.58 5.37
N ASP A 122 -6.35 -20.77 4.33
CA ASP A 122 -6.34 -21.23 2.94
C ASP A 122 -5.01 -21.01 2.20
N ARG A 123 -4.03 -20.39 2.87
CA ARG A 123 -2.67 -20.14 2.31
C ARG A 123 -1.83 -21.41 2.10
N GLY A 124 -2.34 -22.57 2.50
CA GLY A 124 -1.62 -23.85 2.44
C GLY A 124 -2.18 -24.91 1.51
N ARG A 125 -3.28 -24.66 0.81
CA ARG A 125 -3.82 -25.63 -0.12
C ARG A 125 -3.30 -25.35 -1.54
N PRO A 126 -2.49 -26.25 -2.12
CA PRO A 126 -2.24 -26.18 -3.54
C PRO A 126 -3.57 -26.34 -4.26
N THR A 127 -3.84 -25.45 -5.21
CA THR A 127 -4.98 -25.57 -6.11
C THR A 127 -4.86 -26.89 -6.83
N GLN A 128 -5.59 -27.90 -6.36
CA GLN A 128 -5.76 -29.12 -7.15
C GLN A 128 -6.59 -28.72 -8.38
N VAL A 129 -5.89 -28.57 -9.48
CA VAL A 129 -6.52 -28.58 -10.79
C VAL A 129 -7.25 -29.91 -10.85
N ARG A 130 -8.55 -29.89 -10.72
CA ARG A 130 -9.38 -31.03 -11.06
C ARG A 130 -9.23 -31.22 -12.56
N THR A 131 -8.31 -32.10 -12.93
CA THR A 131 -8.31 -32.70 -14.26
C THR A 131 -9.61 -33.46 -14.36
N ALA A 132 -10.56 -32.93 -15.11
CA ALA A 132 -11.74 -33.67 -15.48
C ALA A 132 -11.24 -34.90 -16.27
N ALA A 133 -11.41 -36.07 -15.69
CA ALA A 133 -11.15 -37.31 -16.41
C ALA A 133 -12.08 -37.37 -17.62
N PRO A 134 -11.56 -37.69 -18.81
CA PRO A 134 -12.46 -37.91 -19.94
C PRO A 134 -13.32 -39.11 -19.62
N MET A 135 -14.62 -38.91 -19.59
CA MET A 135 -15.57 -40.00 -19.61
C MET A 135 -15.48 -40.67 -20.99
N ALA A 136 -14.99 -41.87 -21.00
CA ALA A 136 -15.10 -42.73 -22.17
C ALA A 136 -16.54 -43.26 -22.29
#